data_0c40e0acff9ac310cf42253e77b028ed
#
_entry.id   0c40e0acff9ac310cf42253e77b028ed
#
_cell.length_a   1.000
_cell.length_b   1.000
_cell.length_c   1.000
_cell.angle_alpha   90.00
_cell.angle_beta   90.00
_cell.angle_gamma   90.00
#
_symmetry.space_group_name_H-M   'P 1'
#
loop_
_entity.id
_entity.type
_entity.pdbx_description
1 polymer ?
#
loop_
_entity_poly.entity_id
_entity_poly.type
_entity_poly.pdbx_seq_one_letter_code
_entity_poly.pdbx_strand_id
1 'polypeptide(L)'
;MIPYHLMLFSCAFAGKNPFGPRLSIAEFASKFLLSNQEVVANKQKRFTAYLKKAADGTLLHRPDVNVPYVAHMTYHKPMWGVLQSSYADVEKELEVMREQHKDKRILFVGGDGLSIIRMNHLLLQRPERYIDSTPLIIPVQGEAPHGVFHVMHGGWRLYSRFIRAAADATLGIELAKAVVDEPTVKVFNTQIYALWWMTRACSEYLLLLSRTPGAPSIDQPAEFIAECEKNVDLAWVAHFLYDFAYLVLNFKQEVRANRSKHIDVLWREFFSVGNTGTANKTNYVPMAIMRIFWADALAPDLAHLYHNLRAIPMSKRVFVGWDTPIEWLNGAITDGVRQLVSDARIEEFVANYYLMNHSYASLLDVLEVLHGGNGTSHMKDMSSNVDEMKKWLVDKVGKDWATATVRNSSTKLGIKRGVLPWVEVRESMSQPGADSVPATICRHVRHLTKTFYAFR
;
A
#
# COMPACT_ATOMS: atom_id res chain seq x y z
N MET A 1 13.40 -17.38 16.64
CA MET A 1 14.05 -16.78 15.45
C MET A 1 12.98 -16.50 14.42
N ILE A 2 12.95 -15.30 13.86
CA ILE A 2 12.07 -14.95 12.75
C ILE A 2 12.99 -14.85 11.52
N PRO A 3 12.83 -15.70 10.49
CA PRO A 3 13.63 -15.60 9.30
C PRO A 3 13.29 -14.32 8.52
N TYR A 4 14.31 -13.54 8.14
CA TYR A 4 14.18 -12.42 7.23
C TYR A 4 14.65 -12.84 5.86
N HIS A 5 13.92 -12.46 4.84
CA HIS A 5 14.32 -12.70 3.46
C HIS A 5 14.63 -11.37 2.79
N LEU A 6 15.79 -11.31 2.17
CA LEU A 6 16.16 -10.25 1.26
C LEU A 6 16.07 -10.78 -0.16
N MET A 7 15.50 -9.98 -1.04
CA MET A 7 15.42 -10.27 -2.46
C MET A 7 16.43 -9.39 -3.20
N LEU A 8 17.25 -10.01 -4.01
CA LEU A 8 18.28 -9.35 -4.78
C LEU A 8 17.90 -9.29 -6.24
N PHE A 9 18.01 -8.10 -6.83
CA PHE A 9 17.87 -7.88 -8.26
C PHE A 9 19.19 -7.33 -8.79
N SER A 10 19.75 -7.95 -9.79
CA SER A 10 20.92 -7.44 -10.49
C SER A 10 20.53 -6.89 -11.86
N CYS A 11 21.17 -5.81 -12.26
CA CYS A 11 21.01 -5.28 -13.60
C CYS A 11 22.36 -4.93 -14.22
N ALA A 12 22.46 -5.05 -15.54
CA ALA A 12 23.56 -4.51 -16.30
C ALA A 12 23.33 -3.01 -16.50
N PHE A 13 24.17 -2.19 -15.91
CA PHE A 13 24.16 -0.75 -16.08
C PHE A 13 25.43 -0.30 -16.78
N ALA A 14 25.31 0.21 -18.01
CA ALA A 14 26.44 0.64 -18.82
C ALA A 14 26.85 2.12 -18.57
N GLY A 15 26.01 2.88 -17.87
CA GLY A 15 26.25 4.30 -17.59
C GLY A 15 27.40 4.55 -16.61
N LYS A 16 28.08 5.69 -16.73
CA LYS A 16 29.16 6.07 -15.83
C LYS A 16 28.66 6.51 -14.45
N ASN A 17 27.54 7.20 -14.40
CA ASN A 17 26.96 7.74 -13.18
C ASN A 17 25.56 7.14 -12.94
N PRO A 18 25.34 6.44 -11.83
CA PRO A 18 24.03 5.85 -11.50
C PRO A 18 23.01 6.90 -11.04
N PHE A 19 23.42 8.12 -10.79
CA PHE A 19 22.56 9.18 -10.26
C PHE A 19 22.13 10.17 -11.33
N GLY A 20 20.91 10.68 -11.16
CA GLY A 20 20.35 11.78 -11.94
C GLY A 20 20.97 13.15 -11.56
N PRO A 21 20.48 14.26 -12.10
CA PRO A 21 20.95 15.59 -11.75
C PRO A 21 20.71 15.89 -10.26
N ARG A 22 21.63 16.68 -9.68
CA ARG A 22 21.48 17.14 -8.29
C ARG A 22 20.32 18.12 -8.20
N LEU A 23 19.35 17.82 -7.34
CA LEU A 23 18.22 18.69 -7.05
C LEU A 23 18.50 19.56 -5.82
N SER A 24 18.01 20.77 -5.81
CA SER A 24 17.96 21.59 -4.61
C SER A 24 16.98 20.96 -3.60
N ILE A 25 17.13 21.30 -2.31
CA ILE A 25 16.21 20.85 -1.26
C ILE A 25 14.76 21.28 -1.57
N ALA A 26 14.59 22.49 -2.12
CA ALA A 26 13.28 23.02 -2.47
C ALA A 26 12.64 22.25 -3.64
N GLU A 27 13.38 21.98 -4.71
CA GLU A 27 12.92 21.16 -5.84
C GLU A 27 12.57 19.75 -5.41
N PHE A 28 13.40 19.16 -4.55
CA PHE A 28 13.15 17.83 -4.02
C PHE A 28 11.91 17.82 -3.12
N ALA A 29 11.79 18.76 -2.18
CA ALA A 29 10.62 18.88 -1.32
C ALA A 29 9.32 19.08 -2.11
N SER A 30 9.33 19.90 -3.17
CA SER A 30 8.17 20.13 -4.03
C SER A 30 7.67 18.86 -4.73
N LYS A 31 8.55 17.91 -5.02
CA LYS A 31 8.18 16.63 -5.63
C LYS A 31 7.46 15.67 -4.68
N PHE A 32 7.61 15.84 -3.35
CA PHE A 32 6.95 14.99 -2.37
C PHE A 32 5.54 15.43 -2.02
N LEU A 33 5.25 16.70 -2.22
CA LEU A 33 3.97 17.27 -1.83
C LEU A 33 3.11 17.47 -3.07
N LEU A 34 1.94 16.88 -3.07
CA LEU A 34 0.86 17.37 -3.91
C LEU A 34 0.28 18.61 -3.24
N SER A 35 -0.04 19.63 -4.03
CA SER A 35 -0.84 20.74 -3.53
C SER A 35 -2.21 20.22 -3.08
N ASN A 36 -2.87 20.94 -2.16
CA ASN A 36 -4.21 20.57 -1.73
C ASN A 36 -5.18 20.49 -2.91
N GLN A 37 -5.00 21.34 -3.91
CA GLN A 37 -5.80 21.32 -5.14
C GLN A 37 -5.58 20.03 -5.93
N GLU A 38 -4.34 19.56 -6.08
CA GLU A 38 -4.04 18.31 -6.77
C GLU A 38 -4.61 17.10 -6.01
N VAL A 39 -4.49 17.06 -4.68
CA VAL A 39 -5.09 16.00 -3.86
C VAL A 39 -6.60 15.95 -4.05
N VAL A 40 -7.27 17.11 -3.98
CA VAL A 40 -8.72 17.19 -4.18
C VAL A 40 -9.11 16.78 -5.59
N ALA A 41 -8.40 17.26 -6.62
CA ALA A 41 -8.66 16.90 -8.01
C ALA A 41 -8.48 15.38 -8.26
N ASN A 42 -7.44 14.77 -7.69
CA ASN A 42 -7.22 13.32 -7.79
C ASN A 42 -8.33 12.53 -7.11
N LYS A 43 -8.76 12.95 -5.92
CA LYS A 43 -9.89 12.32 -5.20
C LYS A 43 -11.18 12.41 -6.02
N GLN A 44 -11.50 13.58 -6.56
CA GLN A 44 -12.70 13.80 -7.38
C GLN A 44 -12.69 12.93 -8.63
N LYS A 45 -11.59 12.95 -9.39
CA LYS A 45 -11.40 12.12 -10.58
C LYS A 45 -11.57 10.61 -10.26
N ARG A 46 -10.96 10.17 -9.17
CA ARG A 46 -11.06 8.78 -8.72
C ARG A 46 -12.49 8.43 -8.31
N PHE A 47 -13.15 9.27 -7.53
CA PHE A 47 -14.52 9.07 -7.08
C PHE A 47 -15.48 8.85 -8.26
N THR A 48 -15.47 9.76 -9.24
CA THR A 48 -16.27 9.64 -10.46
C THR A 48 -15.92 8.36 -11.22
N ALA A 49 -14.63 8.08 -11.42
CA ALA A 49 -14.19 6.90 -12.18
C ALA A 49 -14.67 5.58 -11.54
N TYR A 50 -14.59 5.48 -10.21
CA TYR A 50 -14.99 4.26 -9.51
C TYR A 50 -16.51 4.12 -9.38
N LEU A 51 -17.25 5.20 -9.24
CA LEU A 51 -18.73 5.14 -9.34
C LEU A 51 -19.17 4.70 -10.74
N LYS A 52 -18.54 5.17 -11.81
CA LYS A 52 -18.80 4.66 -13.18
C LYS A 52 -18.50 3.18 -13.31
N LYS A 53 -17.36 2.71 -12.80
CA LYS A 53 -17.04 1.28 -12.76
C LYS A 53 -18.04 0.46 -11.93
N ALA A 54 -18.59 1.03 -10.87
CA ALA A 54 -19.65 0.38 -10.11
C ALA A 54 -20.94 0.28 -10.92
N ALA A 55 -21.30 1.32 -11.68
CA ALA A 55 -22.46 1.31 -12.57
C ALA A 55 -22.34 0.25 -13.68
N ASP A 56 -21.13 0.05 -14.20
CA ASP A 56 -20.82 -0.92 -15.25
C ASP A 56 -20.57 -2.35 -14.72
N GLY A 57 -20.64 -2.55 -13.38
CA GLY A 57 -20.33 -3.83 -12.74
C GLY A 57 -18.84 -4.19 -12.73
N THR A 58 -17.95 -3.28 -13.14
CA THR A 58 -16.50 -3.53 -13.29
C THR A 58 -15.66 -3.04 -12.13
N LEU A 59 -16.27 -2.57 -11.04
CA LEU A 59 -15.59 -1.95 -9.89
C LEU A 59 -14.43 -2.78 -9.34
N LEU A 60 -14.61 -4.08 -9.23
CA LEU A 60 -13.62 -5.01 -8.68
C LEU A 60 -12.88 -5.81 -9.75
N HIS A 61 -13.11 -5.53 -11.04
CA HIS A 61 -12.42 -6.21 -12.12
C HIS A 61 -10.91 -5.92 -12.08
N ARG A 62 -10.15 -6.94 -12.45
CA ARG A 62 -8.70 -6.79 -12.57
C ARG A 62 -8.37 -5.91 -13.77
N PRO A 63 -7.43 -4.97 -13.64
CA PRO A 63 -6.99 -4.20 -14.80
C PRO A 63 -6.30 -5.11 -15.82
N ASP A 64 -6.50 -4.84 -17.10
CA ASP A 64 -5.70 -5.42 -18.15
C ASP A 64 -4.26 -4.90 -18.05
N VAL A 65 -3.30 -5.81 -18.09
CA VAL A 65 -1.89 -5.48 -17.97
C VAL A 65 -1.16 -5.96 -19.21
N ASN A 66 -0.49 -5.05 -19.86
CA ASN A 66 0.39 -5.33 -21.00
C ASN A 66 1.73 -4.60 -20.82
N VAL A 67 2.38 -4.82 -19.69
CA VAL A 67 3.68 -4.20 -19.40
C VAL A 67 4.75 -5.30 -19.41
N PRO A 68 5.78 -5.21 -20.27
CA PRO A 68 6.86 -6.18 -20.25
C PRO A 68 7.65 -6.08 -18.93
N TYR A 69 7.94 -7.21 -18.34
CA TYR A 69 8.82 -7.31 -17.19
C TYR A 69 10.27 -7.32 -17.66
N VAL A 70 11.10 -6.43 -17.12
CA VAL A 70 12.44 -6.12 -17.65
C VAL A 70 13.57 -6.60 -16.74
N ALA A 71 13.28 -7.10 -15.54
CA ALA A 71 14.33 -7.45 -14.57
C ALA A 71 14.45 -8.95 -14.34
N HIS A 72 15.68 -9.43 -14.24
CA HIS A 72 15.99 -10.74 -13.71
C HIS A 72 16.07 -10.68 -12.18
N MET A 73 15.36 -11.57 -11.53
CA MET A 73 15.30 -11.69 -10.08
C MET A 73 16.20 -12.85 -9.63
N THR A 74 17.15 -12.55 -8.77
CA THR A 74 18.00 -13.57 -8.13
C THR A 74 17.67 -13.60 -6.64
N TYR A 75 17.40 -14.76 -6.15
CA TYR A 75 17.09 -14.97 -4.74
C TYR A 75 18.37 -14.93 -3.90
N HIS A 76 18.33 -14.26 -2.75
CA HIS A 76 19.43 -14.24 -1.81
C HIS A 76 19.07 -15.00 -0.52
N LYS A 77 20.11 -15.48 0.18
CA LYS A 77 20.01 -16.25 1.42
C LYS A 77 19.18 -15.50 2.49
N PRO A 78 18.33 -16.18 3.28
CA PRO A 78 17.64 -15.57 4.38
C PRO A 78 18.60 -15.07 5.44
N MET A 79 18.31 -13.91 6.00
CA MET A 79 18.95 -13.47 7.23
C MET A 79 18.32 -14.16 8.43
N TRP A 80 19.14 -14.83 9.21
CA TRP A 80 18.78 -15.33 10.52
C TRP A 80 19.07 -14.23 11.56
N GLY A 81 18.04 -13.60 12.09
CA GLY A 81 18.18 -12.67 13.21
C GLY A 81 17.53 -13.23 14.46
N VAL A 82 18.14 -13.01 15.61
CA VAL A 82 17.47 -13.08 16.90
C VAL A 82 16.31 -12.07 16.86
N LEU A 83 15.21 -12.32 17.54
CA LEU A 83 13.91 -11.62 17.60
C LEU A 83 13.87 -10.09 17.34
N GLN A 84 15.01 -9.43 17.28
CA GLN A 84 15.23 -8.06 16.83
C GLN A 84 16.47 -8.08 15.93
N SER A 85 16.29 -8.07 14.62
CA SER A 85 17.41 -7.86 13.71
C SER A 85 18.04 -6.51 14.03
N SER A 86 19.28 -6.55 14.51
CA SER A 86 20.04 -5.34 14.81
C SER A 86 20.49 -4.66 13.53
N TYR A 87 20.94 -3.41 13.63
CA TYR A 87 21.63 -2.75 12.51
C TYR A 87 22.88 -3.54 12.08
N ALA A 88 23.55 -4.19 13.04
CA ALA A 88 24.72 -5.01 12.78
C ALA A 88 24.42 -6.24 11.90
N ASP A 89 23.26 -6.86 12.08
CA ASP A 89 22.85 -7.99 11.24
C ASP A 89 22.58 -7.56 9.80
N VAL A 90 21.89 -6.43 9.63
CA VAL A 90 21.65 -5.85 8.30
C VAL A 90 22.98 -5.46 7.65
N GLU A 91 23.89 -4.82 8.38
CA GLU A 91 25.21 -4.44 7.89
C GLU A 91 26.03 -5.65 7.46
N LYS A 92 26.08 -6.70 8.28
CA LYS A 92 26.77 -7.95 7.97
C LYS A 92 26.24 -8.58 6.67
N GLU A 93 24.93 -8.60 6.49
CA GLU A 93 24.33 -9.19 5.30
C GLU A 93 24.58 -8.34 4.05
N LEU A 94 24.56 -7.02 4.17
CA LEU A 94 24.93 -6.13 3.07
C LEU A 94 26.38 -6.35 2.63
N GLU A 95 27.32 -6.59 3.55
CA GLU A 95 28.71 -6.90 3.22
C GLU A 95 28.85 -8.25 2.51
N VAL A 96 28.12 -9.28 2.98
CA VAL A 96 28.08 -10.58 2.31
C VAL A 96 27.56 -10.44 0.87
N MET A 97 26.49 -9.69 0.66
CA MET A 97 25.95 -9.42 -0.68
C MET A 97 26.97 -8.68 -1.56
N ARG A 98 27.65 -7.68 -1.02
CA ARG A 98 28.66 -6.92 -1.75
C ARG A 98 29.81 -7.82 -2.21
N GLU A 99 30.32 -8.66 -1.32
CA GLU A 99 31.42 -9.56 -1.67
C GLU A 99 31.00 -10.60 -2.71
N GLN A 100 29.82 -11.19 -2.56
CA GLN A 100 29.29 -12.17 -3.51
C GLN A 100 28.98 -11.60 -4.89
N HIS A 101 28.70 -10.30 -4.98
CA HIS A 101 28.31 -9.62 -6.21
C HIS A 101 29.23 -8.46 -6.56
N LYS A 102 30.50 -8.52 -6.18
CA LYS A 102 31.50 -7.47 -6.44
C LYS A 102 31.76 -7.21 -7.94
N ASP A 103 31.37 -8.15 -8.80
CA ASP A 103 31.39 -8.00 -10.25
C ASP A 103 30.26 -7.12 -10.80
N LYS A 104 29.23 -6.84 -9.99
CA LYS A 104 28.10 -6.01 -10.34
C LYS A 104 28.36 -4.56 -9.96
N ARG A 105 27.72 -3.63 -10.68
CA ARG A 105 27.79 -2.20 -10.38
C ARG A 105 26.71 -1.75 -9.42
N ILE A 106 25.54 -2.35 -9.54
CA ILE A 106 24.33 -1.96 -8.81
C ILE A 106 23.60 -3.21 -8.34
N LEU A 107 23.18 -3.18 -7.08
CA LEU A 107 22.33 -4.16 -6.48
C LEU A 107 21.05 -3.49 -5.95
N PHE A 108 19.91 -3.96 -6.41
CA PHE A 108 18.62 -3.61 -5.82
C PHE A 108 18.28 -4.64 -4.77
N VAL A 109 18.11 -4.19 -3.54
CA VAL A 109 17.88 -5.09 -2.40
C VAL A 109 16.50 -4.82 -1.79
N GLY A 110 15.63 -5.80 -1.89
CA GLY A 110 14.31 -5.77 -1.29
C GLY A 110 14.29 -6.46 0.08
N GLY A 111 13.45 -6.01 0.97
CA GLY A 111 13.25 -6.59 2.31
C GLY A 111 11.90 -6.17 2.89
N ASP A 112 11.59 -6.65 4.08
CA ASP A 112 10.45 -6.15 4.84
C ASP A 112 10.59 -4.66 5.17
N GLY A 113 9.52 -4.02 5.62
CA GLY A 113 9.54 -2.58 5.89
C GLY A 113 10.60 -2.16 6.90
N LEU A 114 10.87 -2.99 7.91
CA LEU A 114 11.88 -2.69 8.94
C LEU A 114 13.30 -2.84 8.38
N SER A 115 13.56 -3.89 7.60
CA SER A 115 14.85 -4.09 6.92
C SER A 115 15.16 -2.95 5.96
N ILE A 116 14.17 -2.50 5.18
CA ILE A 116 14.32 -1.35 4.27
C ILE A 116 14.63 -0.06 5.03
N ILE A 117 13.95 0.22 6.14
CA ILE A 117 14.25 1.41 6.96
C ILE A 117 15.68 1.34 7.50
N ARG A 118 16.12 0.18 7.99
CA ARG A 118 17.48 -0.01 8.51
C ARG A 118 18.54 0.11 7.43
N MET A 119 18.33 -0.51 6.26
CA MET A 119 19.22 -0.34 5.11
C MET A 119 19.37 1.13 4.73
N ASN A 120 18.28 1.86 4.61
CA ASN A 120 18.33 3.29 4.30
C ASN A 120 19.08 4.10 5.37
N HIS A 121 18.90 3.79 6.65
CA HIS A 121 19.66 4.43 7.72
C HIS A 121 21.16 4.16 7.61
N LEU A 122 21.56 2.91 7.38
CA LEU A 122 22.97 2.53 7.20
C LEU A 122 23.61 3.25 6.00
N LEU A 123 22.89 3.28 4.86
CA LEU A 123 23.33 3.99 3.67
C LEU A 123 23.54 5.48 3.92
N LEU A 124 22.69 6.10 4.74
CA LEU A 124 22.79 7.51 5.08
C LEU A 124 23.82 7.81 6.19
N GLN A 125 24.06 6.87 7.09
CA GLN A 125 25.04 7.02 8.16
C GLN A 125 26.47 6.78 7.69
N ARG A 126 26.66 5.94 6.67
CA ARG A 126 27.96 5.56 6.12
C ARG A 126 27.94 5.62 4.58
N PRO A 127 27.64 6.80 4.00
CA PRO A 127 27.48 6.94 2.57
C PRO A 127 28.76 6.61 1.80
N GLU A 128 29.95 6.92 2.34
CA GLU A 128 31.25 6.56 1.79
C GLU A 128 31.40 5.05 1.57
N ARG A 129 30.79 4.26 2.44
CA ARG A 129 30.86 2.81 2.36
C ARG A 129 29.84 2.20 1.42
N TYR A 130 28.65 2.81 1.28
CA TYR A 130 27.53 2.20 0.59
C TYR A 130 27.08 2.93 -0.66
N ILE A 131 27.27 4.26 -0.73
CA ILE A 131 26.85 5.09 -1.85
C ILE A 131 28.00 5.29 -2.84
N ASP A 132 29.20 5.59 -2.33
CA ASP A 132 30.40 5.80 -3.16
C ASP A 132 31.14 4.49 -3.49
N SER A 133 30.61 3.36 -3.11
CA SER A 133 31.25 2.08 -3.31
C SER A 133 30.58 1.25 -4.39
N THR A 134 31.35 0.31 -4.96
CA THR A 134 30.84 -0.67 -5.92
C THR A 134 30.74 -2.04 -5.25
N PRO A 135 29.62 -2.73 -5.34
CA PRO A 135 28.36 -2.31 -5.95
C PRO A 135 27.59 -1.27 -5.11
N LEU A 136 26.92 -0.35 -5.79
CA LEU A 136 25.94 0.52 -5.17
C LEU A 136 24.72 -0.30 -4.75
N ILE A 137 24.32 -0.21 -3.48
CA ILE A 137 23.13 -0.87 -2.96
C ILE A 137 21.96 0.11 -2.96
N ILE A 138 20.85 -0.29 -3.58
CA ILE A 138 19.62 0.51 -3.66
C ILE A 138 18.50 -0.28 -2.98
N PRO A 139 17.98 0.16 -1.83
CA PRO A 139 16.84 -0.48 -1.19
C PRO A 139 15.56 -0.34 -2.02
N VAL A 140 14.86 -1.45 -2.21
CA VAL A 140 13.57 -1.48 -2.92
C VAL A 140 12.48 -1.86 -1.95
N GLN A 141 11.51 -0.97 -1.79
CA GLN A 141 10.35 -1.21 -0.94
C GLN A 141 9.31 -2.05 -1.66
N GLY A 142 8.72 -3.03 -0.96
CA GLY A 142 7.57 -3.78 -1.44
C GLY A 142 6.28 -2.97 -1.45
N GLU A 143 5.36 -3.31 -2.34
CA GLU A 143 4.10 -2.61 -2.53
C GLU A 143 2.87 -3.38 -2.07
N ALA A 144 2.95 -4.67 -2.05
CA ALA A 144 1.89 -5.55 -1.57
C ALA A 144 2.50 -6.88 -1.10
N PRO A 145 2.14 -7.35 0.10
CA PRO A 145 1.04 -6.82 0.91
C PRO A 145 1.36 -5.54 1.69
N HIS A 146 2.64 -5.19 1.92
CA HIS A 146 3.02 -4.11 2.85
C HIS A 146 2.46 -2.74 2.45
N GLY A 147 2.63 -2.27 1.22
CA GLY A 147 2.12 -0.96 0.80
C GLY A 147 0.61 -0.86 0.92
N VAL A 148 -0.13 -1.85 0.40
CA VAL A 148 -1.60 -1.91 0.51
C VAL A 148 -2.03 -1.98 1.97
N PHE A 149 -1.32 -2.77 2.80
CA PHE A 149 -1.60 -2.89 4.23
C PHE A 149 -1.49 -1.54 4.94
N HIS A 150 -0.45 -0.77 4.66
CA HIS A 150 -0.23 0.52 5.30
C HIS A 150 -1.29 1.55 4.92
N VAL A 151 -1.64 1.63 3.63
CA VAL A 151 -2.72 2.51 3.16
C VAL A 151 -4.05 2.11 3.80
N MET A 152 -4.33 0.81 3.87
CA MET A 152 -5.53 0.29 4.50
C MET A 152 -5.56 0.59 6.01
N HIS A 153 -4.45 0.37 6.72
CA HIS A 153 -4.37 0.60 8.16
C HIS A 153 -4.63 2.05 8.56
N GLY A 154 -4.03 3.02 7.83
CA GLY A 154 -4.25 4.43 8.10
C GLY A 154 -5.71 4.85 7.93
N GLY A 155 -6.32 4.50 6.80
CA GLY A 155 -7.71 4.85 6.54
C GLY A 155 -8.71 4.04 7.37
N TRP A 156 -8.38 2.77 7.71
CA TRP A 156 -9.22 1.94 8.58
C TRP A 156 -9.44 2.58 9.94
N ARG A 157 -8.37 3.09 10.56
CA ARG A 157 -8.47 3.78 11.85
C ARG A 157 -9.41 4.97 11.80
N LEU A 158 -9.36 5.76 10.74
CA LEU A 158 -10.25 6.90 10.54
C LEU A 158 -11.71 6.48 10.42
N TYR A 159 -11.97 5.45 9.62
CA TYR A 159 -13.32 4.97 9.31
C TYR A 159 -13.78 3.78 10.15
N SER A 160 -13.00 3.36 11.16
CA SER A 160 -13.29 2.19 12.01
C SER A 160 -14.70 2.20 12.64
N ARG A 161 -15.18 3.37 13.01
CA ARG A 161 -16.53 3.53 13.59
C ARG A 161 -17.64 3.22 12.57
N PHE A 162 -17.48 3.65 11.33
CA PHE A 162 -18.41 3.32 10.25
C PHE A 162 -18.30 1.83 9.88
N ILE A 163 -17.09 1.31 9.74
CA ILE A 163 -16.82 -0.09 9.43
C ILE A 163 -17.45 -1.00 10.52
N ARG A 164 -17.30 -0.63 11.79
CA ARG A 164 -17.92 -1.36 12.91
C ARG A 164 -19.43 -1.34 12.79
N ALA A 165 -20.05 -0.18 12.62
CA ALA A 165 -21.50 -0.06 12.52
C ALA A 165 -22.07 -0.89 11.35
N ALA A 166 -21.39 -0.87 10.19
CA ALA A 166 -21.75 -1.67 9.04
C ALA A 166 -21.58 -3.18 9.30
N ALA A 167 -20.48 -3.59 9.93
CA ALA A 167 -20.21 -4.98 10.26
C ALA A 167 -21.22 -5.53 11.27
N ASP A 168 -21.51 -4.79 12.35
CA ASP A 168 -22.48 -5.18 13.38
C ASP A 168 -23.90 -5.33 12.81
N ALA A 169 -24.22 -4.53 11.78
CA ALA A 169 -25.53 -4.58 11.14
C ALA A 169 -25.71 -5.71 10.12
N THR A 170 -24.62 -6.22 9.53
CA THR A 170 -24.66 -7.09 8.34
C THR A 170 -23.91 -8.41 8.48
N LEU A 171 -23.05 -8.56 9.49
CA LEU A 171 -22.21 -9.74 9.68
C LEU A 171 -22.56 -10.47 10.99
N GLY A 172 -22.32 -11.78 11.01
CA GLY A 172 -22.36 -12.55 12.26
C GLY A 172 -21.25 -12.12 13.24
N ILE A 173 -21.45 -12.38 14.54
CA ILE A 173 -20.61 -11.90 15.64
C ILE A 173 -19.12 -12.24 15.47
N GLU A 174 -18.78 -13.42 14.99
CA GLU A 174 -17.38 -13.85 14.82
C GLU A 174 -16.68 -13.07 13.71
N LEU A 175 -17.35 -12.90 12.59
CA LEU A 175 -16.79 -12.14 11.47
C LEU A 175 -16.73 -10.64 11.78
N ALA A 176 -17.72 -10.14 12.53
CA ALA A 176 -17.73 -8.75 12.98
C ALA A 176 -16.52 -8.41 13.87
N LYS A 177 -16.10 -9.29 14.79
CA LYS A 177 -14.90 -9.08 15.60
C LYS A 177 -13.63 -8.98 14.72
N ALA A 178 -13.47 -9.88 13.76
CA ALA A 178 -12.31 -9.86 12.87
C ALA A 178 -12.27 -8.61 11.97
N VAL A 179 -13.44 -8.06 11.63
CA VAL A 179 -13.55 -6.87 10.78
C VAL A 179 -13.33 -5.58 11.56
N VAL A 180 -13.75 -5.51 12.82
CA VAL A 180 -13.69 -4.26 13.60
C VAL A 180 -12.36 -4.02 14.29
N ASP A 181 -11.53 -5.06 14.42
CA ASP A 181 -10.19 -4.91 14.96
C ASP A 181 -9.29 -4.11 14.00
N GLU A 182 -8.24 -3.49 14.54
CA GLU A 182 -7.24 -2.83 13.71
C GLU A 182 -6.68 -3.82 12.68
N PRO A 183 -6.35 -3.36 11.44
CA PRO A 183 -5.72 -4.20 10.46
C PRO A 183 -4.47 -4.89 11.01
N THR A 184 -4.47 -6.21 10.95
CA THR A 184 -3.32 -7.03 11.33
C THR A 184 -3.00 -8.00 10.22
N VAL A 185 -1.76 -8.45 10.13
CA VAL A 185 -1.33 -9.42 9.11
C VAL A 185 -2.20 -10.69 9.16
N LYS A 186 -2.60 -11.13 10.36
CA LYS A 186 -3.40 -12.36 10.54
C LYS A 186 -4.80 -12.27 9.93
N VAL A 187 -5.44 -11.12 10.00
CA VAL A 187 -6.82 -10.92 9.53
C VAL A 187 -6.92 -10.06 8.28
N PHE A 188 -5.78 -9.69 7.69
CA PHE A 188 -5.70 -8.80 6.55
C PHE A 188 -6.60 -9.22 5.38
N ASN A 189 -6.57 -10.51 5.01
CA ASN A 189 -7.40 -11.00 3.90
C ASN A 189 -8.89 -10.88 4.19
N THR A 190 -9.32 -11.14 5.44
CA THR A 190 -10.71 -10.98 5.86
C THR A 190 -11.12 -9.51 5.81
N GLN A 191 -10.24 -8.62 6.26
CA GLN A 191 -10.49 -7.18 6.25
C GLN A 191 -10.51 -6.58 4.84
N ILE A 192 -9.61 -7.01 3.96
CA ILE A 192 -9.65 -6.64 2.53
C ILE A 192 -10.96 -7.12 1.90
N TYR A 193 -11.38 -8.34 2.18
CA TYR A 193 -12.65 -8.87 1.71
C TYR A 193 -13.82 -8.01 2.22
N ALA A 194 -13.85 -7.69 3.52
CA ALA A 194 -14.86 -6.82 4.10
C ALA A 194 -14.86 -5.42 3.44
N LEU A 195 -13.68 -4.84 3.24
CA LEU A 195 -13.54 -3.55 2.56
C LEU A 195 -14.13 -3.59 1.14
N TRP A 196 -13.93 -4.69 0.39
CA TRP A 196 -14.45 -4.82 -0.97
C TRP A 196 -15.96 -4.87 -1.03
N TRP A 197 -16.61 -5.68 -0.22
CA TRP A 197 -18.07 -5.73 -0.26
C TRP A 197 -18.71 -4.45 0.30
N MET A 198 -18.12 -3.83 1.34
CA MET A 198 -18.58 -2.52 1.82
C MET A 198 -18.42 -1.44 0.74
N THR A 199 -17.29 -1.43 0.04
CA THR A 199 -17.06 -0.49 -1.07
C THR A 199 -18.11 -0.67 -2.16
N ARG A 200 -18.41 -1.91 -2.53
CA ARG A 200 -19.43 -2.22 -3.54
C ARG A 200 -20.82 -1.78 -3.06
N ALA A 201 -21.22 -2.14 -1.85
CA ALA A 201 -22.52 -1.78 -1.28
C ALA A 201 -22.71 -0.25 -1.21
N CYS A 202 -21.73 0.48 -0.69
CA CYS A 202 -21.76 1.95 -0.64
C CYS A 202 -21.81 2.58 -2.03
N SER A 203 -21.05 2.05 -2.98
CA SER A 203 -21.04 2.55 -4.37
C SER A 203 -22.38 2.35 -5.05
N GLU A 204 -22.96 1.15 -4.95
CA GLU A 204 -24.28 0.84 -5.52
C GLU A 204 -25.39 1.67 -4.84
N TYR A 205 -25.26 1.92 -3.53
CA TYR A 205 -26.20 2.79 -2.81
C TYR A 205 -26.12 4.25 -3.29
N LEU A 206 -24.93 4.84 -3.40
CA LEU A 206 -24.78 6.20 -3.94
C LEU A 206 -25.27 6.31 -5.38
N LEU A 207 -25.06 5.28 -6.20
CA LEU A 207 -25.60 5.22 -7.57
C LEU A 207 -27.13 5.15 -7.58
N LEU A 208 -27.74 4.39 -6.65
CA LEU A 208 -29.18 4.40 -6.51
C LEU A 208 -29.70 5.80 -6.23
N LEU A 209 -29.11 6.49 -5.26
CA LEU A 209 -29.47 7.87 -4.91
C LEU A 209 -29.26 8.85 -6.08
N SER A 210 -28.14 8.75 -6.78
CA SER A 210 -27.79 9.65 -7.90
C SER A 210 -28.75 9.59 -9.09
N ARG A 211 -29.55 8.51 -9.17
CA ARG A 211 -30.56 8.33 -10.22
C ARG A 211 -31.93 8.88 -9.83
N THR A 212 -32.09 9.37 -8.62
CA THR A 212 -33.36 9.92 -8.13
C THR A 212 -33.45 11.43 -8.41
N PRO A 213 -34.66 12.00 -8.52
CA PRO A 213 -34.83 13.41 -8.81
C PRO A 213 -34.14 14.32 -7.78
N GLY A 214 -33.50 15.38 -8.27
CA GLY A 214 -32.81 16.38 -7.43
C GLY A 214 -31.41 16.02 -7.03
N ALA A 215 -30.90 14.82 -7.38
CA ALA A 215 -29.52 14.45 -7.09
C ALA A 215 -28.54 15.15 -8.03
N PRO A 216 -27.40 15.64 -7.53
CA PRO A 216 -26.31 16.14 -8.37
C PRO A 216 -25.74 15.05 -9.25
N SER A 217 -25.16 15.43 -10.37
CA SER A 217 -24.47 14.48 -11.25
C SER A 217 -23.22 13.91 -10.56
N ILE A 218 -22.98 12.61 -10.73
CA ILE A 218 -21.71 11.97 -10.31
C ILE A 218 -20.48 12.51 -11.08
N ASP A 219 -20.71 13.21 -12.20
CA ASP A 219 -19.68 13.91 -12.95
C ASP A 219 -19.31 15.27 -12.34
N GLN A 220 -20.05 15.71 -11.31
CA GLN A 220 -19.78 16.88 -10.49
C GLN A 220 -19.46 16.47 -9.04
N PRO A 221 -18.36 15.75 -8.80
CA PRO A 221 -18.07 15.10 -7.50
C PRO A 221 -17.94 16.09 -6.34
N ALA A 222 -17.49 17.32 -6.60
CA ALA A 222 -17.41 18.36 -5.57
C ALA A 222 -18.80 18.73 -5.03
N GLU A 223 -19.73 18.99 -5.92
CA GLU A 223 -21.12 19.30 -5.58
C GLU A 223 -21.82 18.10 -4.93
N PHE A 224 -21.61 16.91 -5.51
CA PHE A 224 -22.17 15.67 -4.97
C PHE A 224 -21.75 15.43 -3.51
N ILE A 225 -20.46 15.57 -3.20
CA ILE A 225 -19.93 15.38 -1.84
C ILE A 225 -20.45 16.50 -0.90
N ALA A 226 -20.48 17.75 -1.36
CA ALA A 226 -21.01 18.88 -0.55
C ALA A 226 -22.49 18.69 -0.18
N GLU A 227 -23.27 18.17 -1.10
CA GLU A 227 -24.68 17.82 -0.83
C GLU A 227 -24.80 16.64 0.15
N CYS A 228 -23.94 15.62 0.02
CA CYS A 228 -23.90 14.51 0.99
C CYS A 228 -23.59 14.99 2.42
N GLU A 229 -22.77 16.01 2.56
CA GLU A 229 -22.39 16.57 3.87
C GLU A 229 -23.54 17.25 4.63
N LYS A 230 -24.66 17.54 3.98
CA LYS A 230 -25.87 18.06 4.66
C LYS A 230 -26.48 17.05 5.64
N ASN A 231 -26.27 15.74 5.39
CA ASN A 231 -26.68 14.65 6.26
C ASN A 231 -25.47 13.88 6.74
N VAL A 232 -25.28 13.78 8.06
CA VAL A 232 -24.12 13.14 8.66
C VAL A 232 -23.98 11.66 8.28
N ASP A 233 -25.11 10.94 8.14
CA ASP A 233 -25.10 9.52 7.78
C ASP A 233 -24.69 9.33 6.31
N LEU A 234 -25.21 10.14 5.40
CA LEU A 234 -24.83 10.14 4.00
C LEU A 234 -23.37 10.59 3.82
N ALA A 235 -22.92 11.55 4.60
CA ALA A 235 -21.52 12.00 4.62
C ALA A 235 -20.55 10.86 5.01
N TRP A 236 -20.89 10.03 5.99
CA TRP A 236 -20.09 8.85 6.34
C TRP A 236 -19.92 7.90 5.15
N VAL A 237 -20.99 7.61 4.44
CA VAL A 237 -20.95 6.74 3.26
C VAL A 237 -20.10 7.34 2.13
N ALA A 238 -20.34 8.62 1.83
CA ALA A 238 -19.66 9.31 0.75
C ALA A 238 -18.15 9.45 1.01
N HIS A 239 -17.77 9.89 2.21
CA HIS A 239 -16.38 10.07 2.58
C HIS A 239 -15.63 8.77 2.82
N PHE A 240 -16.28 7.72 3.30
CA PHE A 240 -15.69 6.38 3.34
C PHE A 240 -15.17 5.95 1.95
N LEU A 241 -15.94 6.22 0.90
CA LEU A 241 -15.52 5.95 -0.48
C LEU A 241 -14.47 6.97 -0.99
N TYR A 242 -14.76 8.26 -0.78
CA TYR A 242 -14.00 9.37 -1.35
C TYR A 242 -12.58 9.46 -0.78
N ASP A 243 -12.43 9.35 0.53
CA ASP A 243 -11.16 9.52 1.21
C ASP A 243 -10.37 8.22 1.38
N PHE A 244 -11.06 7.07 1.49
CA PHE A 244 -10.41 5.84 1.92
C PHE A 244 -10.59 4.66 0.96
N ALA A 245 -11.80 4.13 0.80
CA ALA A 245 -11.99 2.84 0.17
C ALA A 245 -11.52 2.81 -1.29
N TYR A 246 -11.80 3.87 -2.05
CA TYR A 246 -11.32 3.99 -3.42
C TYR A 246 -9.81 4.22 -3.53
N LEU A 247 -9.18 4.82 -2.52
CA LEU A 247 -7.73 4.95 -2.49
C LEU A 247 -7.07 3.56 -2.37
N VAL A 248 -7.54 2.73 -1.43
CA VAL A 248 -7.03 1.36 -1.24
C VAL A 248 -7.27 0.50 -2.48
N LEU A 249 -8.48 0.58 -3.05
CA LEU A 249 -8.83 -0.16 -4.26
C LEU A 249 -7.94 0.24 -5.45
N ASN A 250 -7.76 1.54 -5.65
CA ASN A 250 -6.90 2.05 -6.71
C ASN A 250 -5.44 1.61 -6.50
N PHE A 251 -4.93 1.75 -5.28
CA PHE A 251 -3.57 1.32 -4.96
C PHE A 251 -3.35 -0.16 -5.34
N LYS A 252 -4.26 -1.04 -4.93
CA LYS A 252 -4.19 -2.46 -5.27
C LYS A 252 -4.27 -2.72 -6.78
N GLN A 253 -5.12 -1.98 -7.50
CA GLN A 253 -5.23 -2.11 -8.96
C GLN A 253 -3.97 -1.63 -9.69
N GLU A 254 -3.37 -0.53 -9.24
CA GLU A 254 -2.13 0.00 -9.83
C GLU A 254 -0.92 -0.91 -9.57
N VAL A 255 -0.84 -1.54 -8.39
CA VAL A 255 0.17 -2.60 -8.13
C VAL A 255 -0.01 -3.77 -9.08
N ARG A 256 -1.25 -4.26 -9.25
CA ARG A 256 -1.55 -5.36 -10.17
C ARG A 256 -1.27 -5.03 -11.64
N ALA A 257 -1.34 -3.77 -11.99
CA ALA A 257 -1.03 -3.26 -13.33
C ALA A 257 0.44 -2.85 -13.49
N ASN A 258 1.27 -2.94 -12.44
CA ASN A 258 2.65 -2.46 -12.38
C ASN A 258 2.79 -0.98 -12.82
N ARG A 259 1.82 -0.12 -12.47
CA ARG A 259 1.85 1.30 -12.79
C ARG A 259 2.51 2.11 -11.70
N SER A 260 3.79 1.89 -11.51
CA SER A 260 4.58 2.41 -10.39
C SER A 260 4.54 3.93 -10.24
N LYS A 261 4.52 4.69 -11.35
CA LYS A 261 4.40 6.16 -11.29
C LYS A 261 3.07 6.60 -10.67
N HIS A 262 1.97 5.90 -10.98
CA HIS A 262 0.67 6.16 -10.35
C HIS A 262 0.68 5.79 -8.87
N ILE A 263 1.37 4.71 -8.49
CA ILE A 263 1.53 4.34 -7.09
C ILE A 263 2.24 5.44 -6.30
N ASP A 264 3.24 6.12 -6.88
CA ASP A 264 3.90 7.26 -6.24
C ASP A 264 2.94 8.44 -6.00
N VAL A 265 2.04 8.70 -6.93
CA VAL A 265 0.98 9.71 -6.75
C VAL A 265 0.04 9.30 -5.62
N LEU A 266 -0.36 8.03 -5.55
CA LEU A 266 -1.22 7.51 -4.49
C LEU A 266 -0.55 7.58 -3.11
N TRP A 267 0.75 7.33 -3.01
CA TRP A 267 1.51 7.52 -1.79
C TRP A 267 1.52 8.99 -1.33
N ARG A 268 1.69 9.93 -2.24
CA ARG A 268 1.62 11.38 -1.93
C ARG A 268 0.22 11.79 -1.47
N GLU A 269 -0.79 11.25 -2.10
CA GLU A 269 -2.18 11.48 -1.68
C GLU A 269 -2.47 10.86 -0.32
N PHE A 270 -1.94 9.67 -0.06
CA PHE A 270 -2.08 9.00 1.23
C PHE A 270 -1.52 9.82 2.39
N PHE A 271 -0.53 10.68 2.17
CA PHE A 271 -0.03 11.56 3.22
C PHE A 271 -1.13 12.43 3.85
N SER A 272 -2.14 12.82 3.10
CA SER A 272 -3.27 13.57 3.64
C SER A 272 -4.13 12.77 4.62
N VAL A 273 -4.27 11.46 4.38
CA VAL A 273 -5.02 10.53 5.23
C VAL A 273 -4.13 9.96 6.35
N GLY A 274 -2.92 9.57 6.00
CA GLY A 274 -1.96 8.93 6.92
C GLY A 274 -1.38 9.85 7.98
N ASN A 275 -1.54 11.17 7.86
CA ASN A 275 -1.06 12.16 8.82
C ASN A 275 -2.10 12.62 9.84
N THR A 276 -3.30 12.08 9.80
CA THR A 276 -4.31 12.36 10.82
C THR A 276 -3.83 11.87 12.19
N GLY A 277 -4.32 12.46 13.27
CA GLY A 277 -3.87 12.17 14.63
C GLY A 277 -3.94 10.70 15.04
N THR A 278 -4.75 9.92 14.35
CA THR A 278 -4.97 8.48 14.58
C THR A 278 -4.01 7.57 13.81
N ALA A 279 -3.28 8.10 12.80
CA ALA A 279 -2.38 7.30 11.98
C ALA A 279 -0.99 7.14 12.63
N ASN A 280 -0.38 5.96 12.47
CA ASN A 280 1.00 5.73 12.90
C ASN A 280 1.99 6.38 11.94
N LYS A 281 2.40 7.63 12.24
CA LYS A 281 3.28 8.46 11.41
C LYS A 281 4.71 7.92 11.28
N THR A 282 5.16 7.09 12.23
CA THR A 282 6.58 6.75 12.39
C THR A 282 7.11 5.83 11.32
N ASN A 283 6.27 4.94 10.78
CA ASN A 283 6.73 3.91 9.85
C ASN A 283 6.40 4.21 8.39
N TYR A 284 5.25 4.85 8.10
CA TYR A 284 4.74 4.97 6.74
C TYR A 284 5.31 6.16 5.97
N VAL A 285 5.41 7.31 6.66
CA VAL A 285 5.92 8.54 6.04
C VAL A 285 7.40 8.39 5.64
N PRO A 286 8.31 7.93 6.53
CA PRO A 286 9.70 7.69 6.14
C PRO A 286 9.85 6.72 4.96
N MET A 287 9.10 5.62 4.95
CA MET A 287 9.16 4.64 3.87
C MET A 287 8.74 5.23 2.53
N ALA A 288 7.62 5.96 2.50
CA ALA A 288 7.14 6.59 1.28
C ALA A 288 8.09 7.69 0.78
N ILE A 289 8.69 8.47 1.69
CA ILE A 289 9.69 9.47 1.35
C ILE A 289 10.92 8.81 0.71
N MET A 290 11.46 7.76 1.32
CA MET A 290 12.63 7.05 0.81
C MET A 290 12.37 6.45 -0.58
N ARG A 291 11.18 5.91 -0.78
CA ARG A 291 10.76 5.39 -2.08
C ARG A 291 10.79 6.44 -3.18
N ILE A 292 10.18 7.59 -2.93
CA ILE A 292 10.15 8.70 -3.89
C ILE A 292 11.57 9.26 -4.09
N PHE A 293 12.34 9.35 -3.00
CA PHE A 293 13.74 9.79 -3.05
C PHE A 293 14.56 8.96 -4.05
N TRP A 294 14.57 7.63 -3.91
CA TRP A 294 15.35 6.78 -4.82
C TRP A 294 14.85 6.88 -6.26
N ALA A 295 13.55 6.97 -6.48
CA ALA A 295 12.99 7.15 -7.81
C ALA A 295 13.50 8.43 -8.52
N ASP A 296 13.67 9.51 -7.75
CA ASP A 296 14.13 10.80 -8.29
C ASP A 296 15.66 10.97 -8.25
N ALA A 297 16.37 10.28 -7.37
CA ALA A 297 17.82 10.37 -7.22
C ALA A 297 18.60 9.59 -8.29
N LEU A 298 17.98 8.57 -8.87
CA LEU A 298 18.61 7.69 -9.86
C LEU A 298 18.64 8.31 -11.27
N ALA A 299 19.61 7.90 -12.07
CA ALA A 299 19.61 8.19 -13.50
C ALA A 299 18.34 7.63 -14.16
N PRO A 300 17.82 8.23 -15.23
CA PRO A 300 16.51 7.88 -15.81
C PRO A 300 16.31 6.39 -16.09
N ASP A 301 17.34 5.71 -16.62
CA ASP A 301 17.26 4.27 -16.92
C ASP A 301 17.15 3.43 -15.64
N LEU A 302 17.92 3.80 -14.60
CA LEU A 302 17.85 3.14 -13.31
C LEU A 302 16.57 3.46 -12.56
N ALA A 303 16.07 4.69 -12.65
CA ALA A 303 14.76 5.05 -12.12
C ALA A 303 13.65 4.24 -12.78
N HIS A 304 13.74 4.01 -14.09
CA HIS A 304 12.80 3.14 -14.81
C HIS A 304 12.85 1.69 -14.30
N LEU A 305 14.05 1.13 -14.14
CA LEU A 305 14.24 -0.20 -13.54
C LEU A 305 13.71 -0.23 -12.11
N TYR A 306 14.05 0.73 -11.28
CA TYR A 306 13.58 0.85 -9.89
C TYR A 306 12.06 0.83 -9.81
N HIS A 307 11.38 1.54 -10.71
CA HIS A 307 9.92 1.52 -10.80
C HIS A 307 9.38 0.14 -11.17
N ASN A 308 9.99 -0.54 -12.12
CA ASN A 308 9.52 -1.84 -12.59
C ASN A 308 9.79 -2.99 -11.61
N LEU A 309 10.81 -2.86 -10.75
CA LEU A 309 11.16 -3.88 -9.75
C LEU A 309 10.18 -3.97 -8.58
N ARG A 310 9.22 -3.08 -8.44
CA ARG A 310 8.28 -3.04 -7.31
C ARG A 310 7.21 -4.12 -7.37
N ALA A 311 6.96 -4.63 -8.54
CA ALA A 311 6.03 -5.73 -8.75
C ALA A 311 6.63 -6.75 -9.70
N ILE A 312 6.30 -8.01 -9.49
CA ILE A 312 6.71 -9.13 -10.32
C ILE A 312 5.51 -9.74 -11.04
N PRO A 313 5.69 -10.23 -12.27
CA PRO A 313 4.62 -10.89 -12.99
C PRO A 313 4.34 -12.26 -12.37
N MET A 314 3.09 -12.51 -11.99
CA MET A 314 2.60 -13.84 -11.61
C MET A 314 1.98 -14.57 -12.79
N SER A 315 1.51 -13.80 -13.78
CA SER A 315 1.00 -14.31 -15.05
C SER A 315 1.10 -13.21 -16.09
N LYS A 316 0.74 -13.51 -17.34
CA LYS A 316 0.72 -12.52 -18.44
C LYS A 316 -0.12 -11.26 -18.13
N ARG A 317 -1.01 -11.32 -17.14
CA ARG A 317 -1.99 -10.26 -16.86
C ARG A 317 -2.02 -9.78 -15.41
N VAL A 318 -1.17 -10.32 -14.53
CA VAL A 318 -1.23 -10.00 -13.10
C VAL A 318 0.16 -9.81 -12.55
N PHE A 319 0.39 -8.65 -11.97
CA PHE A 319 1.54 -8.37 -11.15
C PHE A 319 1.16 -8.43 -9.66
N VAL A 320 2.13 -8.81 -8.84
CA VAL A 320 2.05 -8.70 -7.38
C VAL A 320 3.26 -7.94 -6.89
N GLY A 321 3.15 -7.28 -5.75
CA GLY A 321 4.33 -6.72 -5.10
C GLY A 321 5.35 -7.83 -4.86
N TRP A 322 6.62 -7.55 -5.09
CA TRP A 322 7.69 -8.56 -4.94
C TRP A 322 7.79 -9.10 -3.50
N ASP A 323 7.30 -8.35 -2.51
CA ASP A 323 7.21 -8.77 -1.11
C ASP A 323 6.18 -9.89 -0.88
N THR A 324 5.17 -10.04 -1.74
CA THR A 324 4.14 -11.08 -1.61
C THR A 324 4.71 -12.51 -1.66
N PRO A 325 5.53 -12.90 -2.64
CA PRO A 325 6.16 -14.20 -2.64
C PRO A 325 7.10 -14.43 -1.45
N ILE A 326 7.77 -13.39 -0.97
CA ILE A 326 8.60 -13.47 0.23
C ILE A 326 7.76 -13.81 1.45
N GLU A 327 6.61 -13.16 1.62
CA GLU A 327 5.70 -13.45 2.74
C GLU A 327 5.15 -14.87 2.68
N TRP A 328 4.83 -15.38 1.49
CA TRP A 328 4.43 -16.78 1.34
C TRP A 328 5.53 -17.74 1.73
N LEU A 329 6.76 -17.45 1.32
CA LEU A 329 7.93 -18.23 1.65
C LEU A 329 8.22 -18.18 3.17
N ASN A 330 8.15 -17.00 3.78
CA ASN A 330 8.27 -16.82 5.22
C ASN A 330 7.24 -17.66 5.98
N GLY A 331 6.00 -17.66 5.53
CA GLY A 331 4.93 -18.49 6.08
C GLY A 331 5.29 -19.98 6.03
N ALA A 332 5.66 -20.48 4.85
CA ALA A 332 6.02 -21.88 4.65
C ALA A 332 7.24 -22.32 5.47
N ILE A 333 8.29 -21.49 5.51
CA ILE A 333 9.49 -21.76 6.33
C ILE A 333 9.14 -21.72 7.82
N THR A 334 8.36 -20.75 8.27
CA THR A 334 7.97 -20.62 9.67
C THR A 334 7.17 -21.83 10.13
N ASP A 335 6.27 -22.34 9.30
CA ASP A 335 5.49 -23.53 9.61
C ASP A 335 6.37 -24.79 9.63
N GLY A 336 7.34 -24.91 8.72
CA GLY A 336 8.33 -26.00 8.73
C GLY A 336 9.25 -25.95 9.94
N VAL A 337 9.76 -24.77 10.27
CA VAL A 337 10.68 -24.56 11.42
C VAL A 337 10.00 -24.81 12.77
N ARG A 338 8.72 -24.52 12.92
CA ARG A 338 7.97 -24.80 14.16
C ARG A 338 7.94 -26.27 14.54
N GLN A 339 8.18 -27.16 13.59
CA GLN A 339 8.23 -28.61 13.82
C GLN A 339 9.63 -29.12 14.18
N LEU A 340 10.65 -28.25 14.14
CA LEU A 340 12.04 -28.61 14.35
C LEU A 340 12.50 -28.27 15.78
N VAL A 341 13.24 -29.18 16.39
CA VAL A 341 13.58 -29.14 17.82
C VAL A 341 14.98 -28.58 18.08
N SER A 342 15.82 -28.38 17.04
CA SER A 342 17.19 -27.87 17.24
C SER A 342 17.60 -26.86 16.16
N ASP A 343 18.48 -25.93 16.51
CA ASP A 343 18.99 -24.90 15.60
C ASP A 343 19.73 -25.51 14.39
N ALA A 344 20.48 -26.59 14.58
CA ALA A 344 21.16 -27.29 13.48
C ALA A 344 20.18 -27.84 12.44
N ARG A 345 19.04 -28.42 12.89
CA ARG A 345 17.99 -28.90 11.97
C ARG A 345 17.26 -27.74 11.27
N ILE A 346 17.15 -26.61 11.94
CA ILE A 346 16.59 -25.38 11.36
C ILE A 346 17.50 -24.89 10.24
N GLU A 347 18.81 -24.82 10.48
CA GLU A 347 19.78 -24.39 9.47
C GLU A 347 19.81 -25.33 8.27
N GLU A 348 19.80 -26.65 8.51
CA GLU A 348 19.75 -27.67 7.46
C GLU A 348 18.44 -27.58 6.65
N PHE A 349 17.30 -27.43 7.31
CA PHE A 349 16.01 -27.27 6.66
C PHE A 349 16.00 -26.05 5.75
N VAL A 350 16.49 -24.92 6.26
CA VAL A 350 16.52 -23.67 5.49
C VAL A 350 17.48 -23.77 4.32
N ALA A 351 18.66 -24.37 4.49
CA ALA A 351 19.60 -24.59 3.42
C ALA A 351 18.99 -25.47 2.30
N ASN A 352 18.33 -26.56 2.69
CA ASN A 352 17.66 -27.47 1.74
C ASN A 352 16.44 -26.83 1.08
N TYR A 353 15.69 -26.01 1.81
CA TYR A 353 14.54 -25.26 1.25
C TYR A 353 15.00 -24.29 0.16
N TYR A 354 16.19 -23.73 0.29
CA TYR A 354 16.80 -22.88 -0.73
C TYR A 354 17.22 -23.65 -1.99
N LEU A 355 17.80 -24.82 -1.82
CA LEU A 355 18.15 -25.69 -2.96
C LEU A 355 16.90 -26.16 -3.72
N MET A 356 15.80 -26.43 -2.99
CA MET A 356 14.50 -26.74 -3.59
C MET A 356 13.90 -25.54 -4.32
N ASN A 357 14.22 -24.32 -3.92
CA ASN A 357 13.68 -23.10 -4.52
C ASN A 357 14.32 -22.68 -5.85
N HIS A 358 15.39 -23.32 -6.32
CA HIS A 358 15.74 -23.27 -7.75
C HIS A 358 14.60 -23.82 -8.63
N SER A 359 13.75 -24.65 -8.04
CA SER A 359 12.48 -25.10 -8.64
C SER A 359 11.30 -24.16 -8.37
N TYR A 360 11.53 -22.98 -7.77
CA TYR A 360 10.44 -22.07 -7.36
C TYR A 360 9.68 -21.47 -8.54
N ALA A 361 10.35 -21.27 -9.67
CA ALA A 361 9.65 -20.94 -10.92
C ALA A 361 8.66 -22.05 -11.30
N SER A 362 9.07 -23.31 -11.16
CA SER A 362 8.20 -24.47 -11.34
C SER A 362 7.14 -24.59 -10.25
N LEU A 363 7.43 -24.14 -9.02
CA LEU A 363 6.46 -24.11 -7.93
C LEU A 363 5.43 -23.00 -8.12
N LEU A 364 5.82 -21.85 -8.65
CA LEU A 364 4.89 -20.79 -9.05
C LEU A 364 3.98 -21.26 -10.19
N ASP A 365 4.53 -21.98 -11.17
CA ASP A 365 3.75 -22.63 -12.24
C ASP A 365 2.81 -23.70 -11.67
N VAL A 366 3.27 -24.49 -10.70
CA VAL A 366 2.44 -25.49 -9.98
C VAL A 366 1.39 -24.81 -9.12
N LEU A 367 1.71 -23.73 -8.41
CA LEU A 367 0.75 -22.94 -7.62
C LEU A 367 -0.25 -22.22 -8.54
N GLU A 368 0.17 -21.74 -9.71
CA GLU A 368 -0.73 -21.20 -10.72
C GLU A 368 -1.69 -22.28 -11.25
N VAL A 369 -1.21 -23.51 -11.43
CA VAL A 369 -2.02 -24.68 -11.81
C VAL A 369 -2.90 -25.14 -10.64
N LEU A 370 -2.39 -25.24 -9.42
CA LEU A 370 -3.15 -25.69 -8.24
C LEU A 370 -4.18 -24.65 -7.78
N HIS A 371 -3.89 -23.38 -7.92
CA HIS A 371 -4.86 -22.31 -7.70
C HIS A 371 -5.71 -22.03 -8.94
N GLY A 372 -5.60 -22.94 -9.92
CA GLY A 372 -6.45 -23.09 -11.10
C GLY A 372 -6.77 -21.78 -11.73
N GLY A 373 -5.93 -21.15 -12.45
CA GLY A 373 -6.18 -19.97 -13.30
C GLY A 373 -7.42 -19.10 -13.05
N ASN A 374 -8.30 -19.51 -12.21
CA ASN A 374 -9.52 -18.88 -11.75
C ASN A 374 -9.31 -18.32 -10.35
N GLY A 375 -8.55 -17.22 -10.24
CA GLY A 375 -8.46 -16.46 -8.99
C GLY A 375 -9.81 -15.87 -8.50
N THR A 376 -10.89 -16.39 -9.01
CA THR A 376 -12.28 -16.14 -8.59
C THR A 376 -12.79 -17.19 -7.59
N SER A 377 -12.14 -18.35 -7.45
CA SER A 377 -12.69 -19.48 -6.68
C SER A 377 -12.66 -19.29 -5.16
N HIS A 378 -11.99 -18.27 -4.64
CA HIS A 378 -11.97 -17.98 -3.19
C HIS A 378 -12.61 -16.64 -2.80
N MET A 379 -13.11 -15.86 -3.71
CA MET A 379 -14.06 -14.82 -3.34
C MET A 379 -15.40 -15.52 -3.08
N LYS A 380 -15.70 -15.77 -1.80
CA LYS A 380 -17.08 -16.11 -1.38
C LYS A 380 -18.03 -15.14 -2.08
N ASP A 381 -19.16 -15.63 -2.52
CA ASP A 381 -20.20 -14.77 -3.07
C ASP A 381 -20.51 -13.66 -2.07
N MET A 382 -20.18 -12.42 -2.47
CA MET A 382 -20.40 -11.23 -1.65
C MET A 382 -21.81 -10.67 -1.79
N SER A 383 -22.63 -11.23 -2.67
CA SER A 383 -23.90 -10.64 -3.06
C SER A 383 -24.83 -10.45 -1.87
N SER A 384 -24.91 -11.45 -0.98
CA SER A 384 -25.76 -11.34 0.22
C SER A 384 -25.32 -10.22 1.15
N ASN A 385 -24.01 -10.10 1.42
CA ASN A 385 -23.49 -9.05 2.30
C ASN A 385 -23.67 -7.65 1.69
N VAL A 386 -23.52 -7.54 0.37
CA VAL A 386 -23.75 -6.28 -0.36
C VAL A 386 -25.21 -5.87 -0.26
N ASP A 387 -26.14 -6.81 -0.48
CA ASP A 387 -27.58 -6.52 -0.44
C ASP A 387 -28.07 -6.21 0.98
N GLU A 388 -27.58 -6.92 1.99
CA GLU A 388 -27.87 -6.62 3.40
C GLU A 388 -27.39 -5.23 3.80
N MET A 389 -26.17 -4.85 3.41
CA MET A 389 -25.65 -3.52 3.69
C MET A 389 -26.41 -2.44 2.93
N LYS A 390 -26.78 -2.66 1.68
CA LYS A 390 -27.62 -1.71 0.91
C LYS A 390 -28.96 -1.51 1.58
N LYS A 391 -29.60 -2.60 2.01
CA LYS A 391 -30.87 -2.53 2.76
C LYS A 391 -30.70 -1.72 4.05
N TRP A 392 -29.66 -1.99 4.82
CA TRP A 392 -29.34 -1.23 6.02
C TRP A 392 -29.14 0.27 5.74
N LEU A 393 -28.41 0.62 4.65
CA LEU A 393 -28.22 2.03 4.25
C LEU A 393 -29.55 2.68 3.83
N VAL A 394 -30.39 2.00 3.07
CA VAL A 394 -31.72 2.50 2.68
C VAL A 394 -32.59 2.75 3.92
N ASP A 395 -32.60 1.82 4.87
CA ASP A 395 -33.40 1.94 6.11
C ASP A 395 -32.92 3.06 7.03
N LYS A 396 -31.60 3.29 7.11
CA LYS A 396 -31.00 4.26 8.04
C LYS A 396 -30.81 5.66 7.45
N VAL A 397 -30.44 5.74 6.17
CA VAL A 397 -30.11 7.00 5.51
C VAL A 397 -31.28 7.51 4.65
N GLY A 398 -31.83 6.65 3.79
CA GLY A 398 -32.94 6.99 2.91
C GLY A 398 -32.91 6.24 1.58
N LYS A 399 -34.06 6.13 0.93
CA LYS A 399 -34.24 5.39 -0.34
C LYS A 399 -34.06 6.23 -1.60
N ASP A 400 -34.13 7.55 -1.46
CA ASP A 400 -34.01 8.53 -2.54
C ASP A 400 -33.23 9.75 -2.07
N TRP A 401 -32.82 10.60 -3.01
CA TRP A 401 -31.99 11.79 -2.69
C TRP A 401 -32.67 12.72 -1.72
N ALA A 402 -33.95 12.99 -1.90
CA ALA A 402 -34.71 13.92 -1.08
C ALA A 402 -34.76 13.46 0.40
N THR A 403 -34.93 12.16 0.65
CA THR A 403 -34.92 11.61 2.02
C THR A 403 -33.52 11.49 2.60
N ALA A 404 -32.54 11.09 1.78
CA ALA A 404 -31.16 10.87 2.20
C ALA A 404 -30.42 12.18 2.54
N THR A 405 -30.81 13.31 1.95
CA THR A 405 -30.19 14.63 2.19
C THR A 405 -30.91 15.47 3.22
N VAL A 406 -31.97 14.97 3.86
CA VAL A 406 -32.61 15.67 4.99
C VAL A 406 -31.58 15.94 6.06
N ARG A 407 -31.39 17.21 6.39
CA ARG A 407 -30.37 17.67 7.33
C ARG A 407 -30.49 16.95 8.66
N ASN A 408 -29.42 16.26 9.03
CA ASN A 408 -29.35 15.52 10.28
C ASN A 408 -27.96 15.70 10.90
N SER A 409 -27.93 16.15 12.15
CA SER A 409 -26.69 16.34 12.93
C SER A 409 -26.38 15.14 13.85
N SER A 410 -27.30 14.17 13.98
CA SER A 410 -27.12 12.98 14.77
C SER A 410 -27.22 11.73 13.89
N THR A 411 -26.27 10.80 14.03
CA THR A 411 -26.24 9.59 13.21
C THR A 411 -27.34 8.58 13.59
N LYS A 412 -27.98 8.01 12.59
CA LYS A 412 -28.88 6.85 12.70
C LYS A 412 -28.14 5.53 12.39
N LEU A 413 -26.92 5.60 11.88
CA LEU A 413 -26.09 4.43 11.57
C LEU A 413 -25.54 3.74 12.84
N GLY A 414 -25.81 4.24 14.04
CA GLY A 414 -25.24 3.69 15.27
C GLY A 414 -23.78 4.05 15.52
N ILE A 415 -23.23 5.00 14.76
CA ILE A 415 -21.85 5.42 14.88
C ILE A 415 -21.68 6.27 16.14
N LYS A 416 -20.73 5.88 17.01
CA LYS A 416 -20.43 6.64 18.23
C LYS A 416 -19.97 8.07 17.89
N ARG A 417 -20.40 9.05 18.71
CA ARG A 417 -19.98 10.45 18.57
C ARG A 417 -18.45 10.57 18.64
N GLY A 418 -17.90 11.50 17.89
CA GLY A 418 -16.47 11.82 17.85
C GLY A 418 -16.14 12.71 16.67
N VAL A 419 -14.86 13.03 16.49
CA VAL A 419 -14.40 13.82 15.35
C VAL A 419 -14.77 13.12 14.04
N LEU A 420 -15.22 13.91 13.07
CA LEU A 420 -15.59 13.39 11.75
C LEU A 420 -14.32 13.21 10.91
N PRO A 421 -14.08 12.03 10.31
CA PRO A 421 -12.84 11.76 9.58
C PRO A 421 -12.51 12.80 8.51
N TRP A 422 -13.47 13.22 7.73
CA TRP A 422 -13.25 14.20 6.66
C TRP A 422 -12.90 15.60 7.18
N VAL A 423 -13.34 15.97 8.38
CA VAL A 423 -12.91 17.21 9.03
C VAL A 423 -11.45 17.10 9.46
N GLU A 424 -11.08 15.98 10.09
CA GLU A 424 -9.70 15.70 10.49
C GLU A 424 -8.74 15.66 9.29
N VAL A 425 -9.16 15.06 8.17
CA VAL A 425 -8.39 15.06 6.92
C VAL A 425 -8.23 16.49 6.36
N ARG A 426 -9.29 17.31 6.33
CA ARG A 426 -9.21 18.71 5.90
C ARG A 426 -8.28 19.53 6.79
N GLU A 427 -8.40 19.39 8.09
CA GLU A 427 -7.52 20.08 9.04
C GLU A 427 -6.06 19.68 8.87
N SER A 428 -5.78 18.39 8.67
CA SER A 428 -4.42 17.91 8.42
C SER A 428 -3.79 18.48 7.14
N MET A 429 -4.62 18.81 6.15
CA MET A 429 -4.19 19.44 4.91
C MET A 429 -3.97 20.95 5.03
N SER A 430 -4.68 21.62 5.95
CA SER A 430 -4.72 23.07 6.05
C SER A 430 -3.75 23.68 7.05
N GLN A 431 -3.21 22.91 8.01
CA GLN A 431 -2.35 23.44 9.08
C GLN A 431 -0.85 23.30 8.78
N PRO A 432 -0.12 24.43 8.60
CA PRO A 432 1.34 24.43 8.61
C PRO A 432 1.84 24.44 10.07
N GLY A 433 1.94 23.30 10.70
CA GLY A 433 2.52 23.17 12.04
C GLY A 433 3.84 22.40 12.02
N ALA A 434 4.63 22.50 13.11
CA ALA A 434 5.91 21.79 13.26
C ALA A 434 5.76 20.26 13.10
N ASP A 435 4.58 19.73 13.36
CA ASP A 435 4.21 18.31 13.21
C ASP A 435 3.31 18.02 12.00
N SER A 436 3.09 19.01 11.12
CA SER A 436 2.37 18.80 9.86
C SER A 436 3.13 17.85 8.94
N VAL A 437 2.42 17.13 8.05
CA VAL A 437 3.06 16.29 7.01
C VAL A 437 4.13 17.07 6.25
N PRO A 438 3.87 18.33 5.78
CA PRO A 438 4.89 19.13 5.12
C PRO A 438 6.14 19.33 5.96
N ALA A 439 6.01 19.66 7.24
CA ALA A 439 7.18 19.88 8.12
C ALA A 439 7.96 18.59 8.39
N THR A 440 7.27 17.50 8.62
CA THR A 440 7.89 16.16 8.78
C THR A 440 8.60 15.73 7.51
N ILE A 441 7.95 15.88 6.35
CA ILE A 441 8.55 15.59 5.05
C ILE A 441 9.76 16.47 4.80
N CYS A 442 9.65 17.78 4.98
CA CYS A 442 10.77 18.71 4.79
C CYS A 442 11.96 18.38 5.72
N ARG A 443 11.71 17.95 6.95
CA ARG A 443 12.77 17.54 7.88
C ARG A 443 13.49 16.29 7.37
N HIS A 444 12.76 15.26 6.98
CA HIS A 444 13.33 14.03 6.44
C HIS A 444 14.04 14.28 5.11
N VAL A 445 13.40 14.99 4.19
CA VAL A 445 14.00 15.36 2.90
C VAL A 445 15.28 16.16 3.09
N ARG A 446 15.28 17.14 4.00
CA ARG A 446 16.49 17.93 4.30
C ARG A 446 17.62 17.07 4.82
N HIS A 447 17.30 16.14 5.73
CA HIS A 447 18.31 15.20 6.25
C HIS A 447 18.87 14.32 5.14
N LEU A 448 18.00 13.67 4.35
CA LEU A 448 18.38 12.85 3.21
C LEU A 448 19.24 13.62 2.20
N THR A 449 18.78 14.81 1.80
CA THR A 449 19.45 15.62 0.79
C THR A 449 20.82 16.10 1.26
N LYS A 450 20.92 16.55 2.51
CA LYS A 450 22.23 16.95 3.09
C LYS A 450 23.21 15.79 3.12
N THR A 451 22.77 14.64 3.61
CA THR A 451 23.63 13.46 3.76
C THR A 451 24.01 12.91 2.39
N PHE A 452 23.03 12.70 1.51
CA PHE A 452 23.26 12.11 0.19
C PHE A 452 24.11 13.00 -0.73
N TYR A 453 23.85 14.31 -0.78
CA TYR A 453 24.61 15.21 -1.65
C TYR A 453 25.90 15.73 -1.04
N ALA A 454 26.16 15.54 0.26
CA ALA A 454 27.46 15.84 0.85
C ALA A 454 28.56 14.90 0.35
N PHE A 455 28.18 13.67 -0.05
CA PHE A 455 29.08 12.61 -0.52
C PHE A 455 29.08 12.42 -2.03
N ARG A 456 28.46 13.31 -2.75
CA ARG A 456 28.38 13.34 -4.21
C ARG A 456 29.14 14.56 -4.76
#